data_78fe752b23d8f4400dde7ebd7fbc51ff
#
_entry.id   78fe752b23d8f4400dde7ebd7fbc51ff
#
_cell.length_a   1.000
_cell.length_b   1.000
_cell.length_c   1.000
_cell.angle_alpha   90.00
_cell.angle_beta   90.00
_cell.angle_gamma   90.00
#
_symmetry.space_group_name_H-M   'P 1'
#
loop_
_entity.id
_entity.type
_entity.pdbx_description
1 polymer ?
#
loop_
_entity_poly.entity_id
_entity_poly.type
_entity_poly.pdbx_seq_one_letter_code
_entity_poly.pdbx_strand_id
1 'polypeptide(L)'
;MIFKKLMAPYILKNKSYAESSIFKPENLLRESRRQNKITRGKVPAICILDPDGDLVNYLNTQCLSEKNKYWACYHSNLFTFEILGERVGIIPCAVGASYAVLVAEQLFVSGCELLISITSAGIIKTQNANKQFALITEAIRDEGTSYHYISADESSTLSSKLISLLKGSNNLWFEAKSWTT
;
A
#
# COMPACT_ATOMS: atom_id res chain seq x y z
N MET A 1 29.96 -13.20 25.89
CA MET A 1 28.93 -13.53 24.88
C MET A 1 29.21 -12.66 23.68
N ILE A 2 29.82 -13.19 22.62
CA ILE A 2 30.20 -12.40 21.44
C ILE A 2 28.95 -12.29 20.57
N PHE A 3 28.31 -11.12 20.53
CA PHE A 3 27.28 -10.85 19.55
C PHE A 3 27.89 -10.92 18.15
N LYS A 4 27.67 -12.03 17.45
CA LYS A 4 27.94 -12.10 16.02
C LYS A 4 27.12 -10.97 15.37
N LYS A 5 27.79 -9.92 14.89
CA LYS A 5 27.17 -8.87 14.07
C LYS A 5 26.46 -9.60 12.92
N LEU A 6 25.14 -9.62 12.94
CA LEU A 6 24.35 -10.19 11.85
C LEU A 6 24.77 -9.45 10.57
N MET A 7 25.46 -10.15 9.69
CA MET A 7 25.86 -9.57 8.41
C MET A 7 24.59 -9.44 7.55
N ALA A 8 24.36 -8.26 7.01
CA ALA A 8 23.28 -8.04 6.06
C ALA A 8 23.33 -9.11 4.95
N PRO A 9 22.17 -9.60 4.47
CA PRO A 9 22.10 -10.51 3.32
C PRO A 9 22.94 -9.99 2.16
N TYR A 10 23.57 -10.89 1.41
CA TYR A 10 24.49 -10.52 0.32
C TYR A 10 23.86 -9.54 -0.68
N ILE A 11 22.58 -9.74 -1.01
CA ILE A 11 21.83 -8.90 -1.96
C ILE A 11 21.64 -7.46 -1.48
N LEU A 12 21.73 -7.20 -0.17
CA LEU A 12 21.60 -5.86 0.41
C LEU A 12 22.94 -5.16 0.61
N LYS A 13 24.05 -5.87 0.36
CA LYS A 13 25.38 -5.25 0.41
C LYS A 13 25.58 -4.34 -0.78
N ASN A 14 26.11 -3.15 -0.53
CA ASN A 14 26.38 -2.14 -1.56
C ASN A 14 25.16 -1.70 -2.36
N LYS A 15 23.98 -1.69 -1.74
CA LYS A 15 22.75 -1.25 -2.39
C LYS A 15 22.74 0.27 -2.56
N SER A 16 22.46 0.73 -3.78
CA SER A 16 22.32 2.15 -4.12
C SER A 16 20.85 2.54 -4.13
N TYR A 17 20.29 2.99 -2.99
CA TYR A 17 18.87 3.32 -2.85
C TYR A 17 18.43 4.51 -3.71
N ALA A 18 19.36 5.39 -4.10
CA ALA A 18 19.08 6.54 -4.96
C ALA A 18 19.02 6.19 -6.46
N GLU A 19 19.47 4.99 -6.83
CA GLU A 19 19.49 4.57 -8.23
C GLU A 19 18.14 4.02 -8.66
N SER A 20 17.75 4.33 -9.90
CA SER A 20 16.54 3.77 -10.49
C SER A 20 16.64 2.26 -10.69
N SER A 21 15.58 1.53 -10.38
CA SER A 21 15.51 0.11 -10.67
C SER A 21 15.59 -0.15 -12.19
N ILE A 22 16.26 -1.23 -12.58
CA ILE A 22 16.26 -1.73 -13.96
C ILE A 22 14.85 -2.22 -14.35
N PHE A 23 14.18 -2.91 -13.43
CA PHE A 23 12.78 -3.27 -13.59
C PHE A 23 11.90 -2.06 -13.28
N LYS A 24 11.03 -1.71 -14.23
CA LYS A 24 10.08 -0.60 -14.10
C LYS A 24 8.65 -1.11 -14.23
N PRO A 25 7.75 -0.73 -13.32
CA PRO A 25 6.36 -1.19 -13.34
C PRO A 25 5.63 -0.80 -14.64
N GLU A 26 6.00 0.31 -15.30
CA GLU A 26 5.45 0.71 -16.59
C GLU A 26 5.67 -0.33 -17.69
N ASN A 27 6.82 -1.01 -17.68
CA ASN A 27 7.14 -2.04 -18.68
C ASN A 27 6.24 -3.26 -18.50
N LEU A 28 6.00 -3.67 -17.25
CA LEU A 28 5.09 -4.76 -16.94
C LEU A 28 3.65 -4.43 -17.37
N LEU A 29 3.17 -3.26 -17.03
CA LEU A 29 1.83 -2.78 -17.40
C LEU A 29 1.68 -2.62 -18.93
N ARG A 30 2.72 -2.20 -19.64
CA ARG A 30 2.71 -2.12 -21.11
C ARG A 30 2.46 -3.50 -21.72
N GLU A 31 3.19 -4.51 -21.26
CA GLU A 31 3.05 -5.87 -21.77
C GLU A 31 1.69 -6.48 -21.39
N SER A 32 1.22 -6.25 -20.18
CA SER A 32 -0.10 -6.69 -19.76
C SER A 32 -1.20 -6.05 -20.61
N ARG A 33 -1.13 -4.74 -20.87
CA ARG A 33 -2.08 -4.07 -21.78
C ARG A 33 -2.07 -4.66 -23.17
N ARG A 34 -0.89 -4.93 -23.70
CA ARG A 34 -0.74 -5.53 -25.04
C ARG A 34 -1.39 -6.93 -25.10
N GLN A 35 -1.11 -7.78 -24.09
CA GLN A 35 -1.61 -9.14 -24.06
C GLN A 35 -3.12 -9.22 -23.83
N ASN A 36 -3.63 -8.41 -22.91
CA ASN A 36 -5.03 -8.42 -22.51
C ASN A 36 -5.91 -7.40 -23.25
N LYS A 37 -5.35 -6.69 -24.24
CA LYS A 37 -6.04 -5.67 -25.05
C LYS A 37 -6.68 -4.55 -24.19
N ILE A 38 -6.03 -4.20 -23.09
CA ILE A 38 -6.51 -3.16 -22.17
C ILE A 38 -6.12 -1.78 -22.72
N THR A 39 -7.10 -0.91 -22.90
CA THR A 39 -6.90 0.48 -23.34
C THR A 39 -6.08 1.28 -22.32
N ARG A 40 -5.28 2.21 -22.81
CA ARG A 40 -4.60 3.16 -21.93
C ARG A 40 -5.60 4.10 -21.26
N GLY A 41 -5.38 4.39 -19.99
CA GLY A 41 -6.16 5.32 -19.19
C GLY A 41 -5.58 5.42 -17.80
N LYS A 42 -6.06 6.39 -17.04
CA LYS A 42 -5.64 6.59 -15.64
C LYS A 42 -6.57 5.83 -14.70
N VAL A 43 -6.03 5.36 -13.60
CA VAL A 43 -6.79 4.92 -12.43
C VAL A 43 -7.19 6.14 -11.59
N PRO A 44 -8.12 6.02 -10.62
CA PRO A 44 -8.43 7.10 -9.70
C PRO A 44 -7.18 7.62 -8.97
N ALA A 45 -7.15 8.94 -8.70
CA ALA A 45 -6.04 9.58 -7.99
C ALA A 45 -5.92 9.09 -6.53
N ILE A 46 -7.05 8.69 -5.93
CA ILE A 46 -7.08 8.08 -4.60
C ILE A 46 -7.40 6.60 -4.76
N CYS A 47 -6.55 5.75 -4.18
CA CYS A 47 -6.76 4.31 -4.17
C CYS A 47 -6.62 3.71 -2.77
N ILE A 48 -7.33 2.62 -2.55
CA ILE A 48 -7.33 1.84 -1.30
C ILE A 48 -6.78 0.44 -1.59
N LEU A 49 -5.90 -0.04 -0.73
CA LEU A 49 -5.65 -1.47 -0.56
C LEU A 49 -6.54 -1.98 0.56
N ASP A 50 -7.31 -3.00 0.26
CA ASP A 50 -8.20 -3.72 1.16
C ASP A 50 -7.67 -5.16 1.35
N PRO A 51 -6.65 -5.36 2.22
CA PRO A 51 -6.03 -6.68 2.38
C PRO A 51 -7.02 -7.77 2.81
N ASP A 52 -7.98 -7.43 3.63
CA ASP A 52 -9.02 -8.38 4.10
C ASP A 52 -10.03 -8.73 2.98
N GLY A 53 -10.25 -7.82 2.03
CA GLY A 53 -11.20 -7.99 0.94
C GLY A 53 -12.67 -7.71 1.31
N ASP A 54 -12.92 -7.43 2.58
CA ASP A 54 -14.29 -7.27 3.10
C ASP A 54 -14.98 -6.02 2.56
N LEU A 55 -14.23 -4.92 2.43
CA LEU A 55 -14.77 -3.68 1.90
C LEU A 55 -15.15 -3.81 0.42
N VAL A 56 -14.31 -4.45 -0.39
CA VAL A 56 -14.63 -4.72 -1.80
C VAL A 56 -15.83 -5.66 -1.92
N ASN A 57 -15.91 -6.70 -1.09
CA ASN A 57 -17.04 -7.61 -1.08
C ASN A 57 -18.35 -6.88 -0.74
N TYR A 58 -18.31 -5.99 0.25
CA TYR A 58 -19.46 -5.15 0.60
C TYR A 58 -19.88 -4.25 -0.58
N LEU A 59 -18.94 -3.50 -1.16
CA LEU A 59 -19.21 -2.60 -2.28
C LEU A 59 -19.79 -3.33 -3.50
N ASN A 60 -19.25 -4.49 -3.83
CA ASN A 60 -19.75 -5.31 -4.93
C ASN A 60 -21.16 -5.86 -4.65
N THR A 61 -21.42 -6.35 -3.44
CA THR A 61 -22.72 -6.89 -3.04
C THR A 61 -23.82 -5.82 -3.09
N GLN A 62 -23.47 -4.59 -2.74
CA GLN A 62 -24.38 -3.45 -2.79
C GLN A 62 -24.46 -2.80 -4.18
N CYS A 63 -23.77 -3.33 -5.20
CA CYS A 63 -23.68 -2.73 -6.54
C CYS A 63 -23.16 -1.28 -6.54
N LEU A 64 -22.28 -0.96 -5.59
CA LEU A 64 -21.69 0.39 -5.43
C LEU A 64 -20.36 0.55 -6.13
N SER A 65 -19.80 -0.50 -6.74
CA SER A 65 -18.53 -0.45 -7.42
C SER A 65 -18.58 -1.08 -8.81
N GLU A 66 -17.68 -0.67 -9.66
CA GLU A 66 -17.48 -1.22 -10.99
C GLU A 66 -16.02 -1.60 -11.21
N LYS A 67 -15.75 -2.63 -12.02
CA LYS A 67 -14.38 -3.02 -12.39
C LYS A 67 -13.74 -1.93 -13.24
N ASN A 68 -12.56 -1.47 -12.86
CA ASN A 68 -11.83 -0.46 -13.60
C ASN A 68 -11.24 -1.06 -14.90
N LYS A 69 -11.65 -0.51 -16.03
CA LYS A 69 -11.25 -0.98 -17.36
C LYS A 69 -9.83 -0.60 -17.81
N TYR A 70 -9.17 0.31 -17.09
CA TYR A 70 -7.82 0.77 -17.40
C TYR A 70 -6.73 0.09 -16.58
N TRP A 71 -7.12 -0.65 -15.53
CA TRP A 71 -6.18 -1.38 -14.69
C TRP A 71 -5.63 -2.60 -15.40
N ALA A 72 -4.32 -2.67 -15.54
CA ALA A 72 -3.64 -3.68 -16.34
C ALA A 72 -2.74 -4.62 -15.55
N CYS A 73 -2.86 -4.64 -14.22
CA CYS A 73 -2.11 -5.60 -13.40
C CYS A 73 -2.52 -7.04 -13.74
N TYR A 74 -1.55 -7.94 -13.85
CA TYR A 74 -1.80 -9.37 -14.11
C TYR A 74 -2.48 -10.08 -12.93
N HIS A 75 -2.27 -9.60 -11.71
CA HIS A 75 -2.53 -10.36 -10.50
C HIS A 75 -3.62 -9.76 -9.61
N SER A 76 -4.19 -8.62 -9.98
CA SER A 76 -5.24 -7.97 -9.21
C SER A 76 -6.30 -7.35 -10.09
N ASN A 77 -7.50 -7.19 -9.52
CA ASN A 77 -8.55 -6.36 -10.07
C ASN A 77 -8.60 -5.05 -9.29
N LEU A 78 -8.79 -3.95 -9.99
CA LEU A 78 -9.13 -2.66 -9.39
C LEU A 78 -10.62 -2.42 -9.60
N PHE A 79 -11.32 -2.10 -8.54
CA PHE A 79 -12.70 -1.63 -8.59
C PHE A 79 -12.72 -0.12 -8.37
N THR A 80 -13.74 0.55 -8.86
CA THR A 80 -13.94 1.99 -8.69
C THR A 80 -15.30 2.21 -8.07
N PHE A 81 -15.36 3.07 -7.07
CA PHE A 81 -16.60 3.50 -6.42
C PHE A 81 -16.57 5.00 -6.17
N GLU A 82 -17.69 5.58 -5.76
CA GLU A 82 -17.79 7.00 -5.45
C GLU A 82 -18.04 7.21 -3.95
N ILE A 83 -17.32 8.16 -3.37
CA ILE A 83 -17.53 8.62 -1.99
C ILE A 83 -17.36 10.14 -1.94
N LEU A 84 -18.35 10.86 -1.38
CA LEU A 84 -18.35 12.32 -1.27
C LEU A 84 -18.13 13.04 -2.61
N GLY A 85 -18.58 12.46 -3.71
CA GLY A 85 -18.42 13.01 -5.07
C GLY A 85 -17.05 12.71 -5.71
N GLU A 86 -16.16 12.00 -5.01
CA GLU A 86 -14.84 11.62 -5.50
C GLU A 86 -14.82 10.16 -5.95
N ARG A 87 -14.16 9.91 -7.08
CA ARG A 87 -13.93 8.55 -7.57
C ARG A 87 -12.71 7.95 -6.90
N VAL A 88 -12.89 6.81 -6.22
CA VAL A 88 -11.85 6.10 -5.49
C VAL A 88 -11.65 4.71 -6.07
N GLY A 89 -10.39 4.32 -6.24
CA GLY A 89 -10.02 2.96 -6.61
C GLY A 89 -9.87 2.06 -5.38
N ILE A 90 -10.18 0.77 -5.51
CA ILE A 90 -9.95 -0.19 -4.43
C ILE A 90 -9.49 -1.54 -4.98
N ILE A 91 -8.47 -2.12 -4.34
CA ILE A 91 -7.90 -3.43 -4.69
C ILE A 91 -8.04 -4.35 -3.48
N PRO A 92 -8.74 -5.49 -3.63
CA PRO A 92 -8.88 -6.48 -2.56
C PRO A 92 -7.65 -7.37 -2.43
N CYS A 93 -7.49 -7.97 -1.24
CA CYS A 93 -6.60 -9.11 -0.97
C CYS A 93 -5.12 -8.84 -1.30
N ALA A 94 -4.66 -7.59 -1.18
CA ALA A 94 -3.25 -7.24 -1.36
C ALA A 94 -2.44 -7.56 -0.09
N VAL A 95 -2.34 -8.83 0.24
CA VAL A 95 -1.69 -9.35 1.45
C VAL A 95 -0.22 -9.64 1.21
N GLY A 96 0.63 -9.28 2.17
CA GLY A 96 2.07 -9.47 2.16
C GLY A 96 2.81 -8.30 1.50
N ALA A 97 3.95 -7.92 2.11
CA ALA A 97 4.70 -6.73 1.75
C ALA A 97 5.10 -6.69 0.27
N SER A 98 5.62 -7.79 -0.26
CA SER A 98 6.09 -7.86 -1.65
C SER A 98 4.96 -7.66 -2.66
N TYR A 99 3.79 -8.24 -2.39
CA TYR A 99 2.64 -8.09 -3.28
C TYR A 99 2.00 -6.71 -3.16
N ALA A 100 1.84 -6.20 -1.94
CA ALA A 100 1.32 -4.86 -1.71
C ALA A 100 2.16 -3.78 -2.39
N VAL A 101 3.49 -3.89 -2.30
CA VAL A 101 4.42 -2.97 -2.97
C VAL A 101 4.36 -3.11 -4.49
N LEU A 102 4.32 -4.32 -5.04
CA LEU A 102 4.16 -4.55 -6.48
C LEU A 102 2.90 -3.86 -7.03
N VAL A 103 1.80 -3.97 -6.31
CA VAL A 103 0.53 -3.33 -6.67
C VAL A 103 0.60 -1.80 -6.51
N ALA A 104 1.21 -1.33 -5.42
CA ALA A 104 1.38 0.10 -5.15
C ALA A 104 2.20 0.81 -6.24
N GLU A 105 3.34 0.25 -6.64
CA GLU A 105 4.15 0.80 -7.73
C GLU A 105 3.36 0.90 -9.04
N GLN A 106 2.58 -0.13 -9.36
CA GLN A 106 1.74 -0.13 -10.56
C GLN A 106 0.59 0.89 -10.47
N LEU A 107 0.00 1.10 -9.28
CA LEU A 107 -1.00 2.14 -9.05
C LEU A 107 -0.43 3.54 -9.29
N PHE A 108 0.74 3.85 -8.71
CA PHE A 108 1.36 5.16 -8.86
C PHE A 108 1.69 5.48 -10.32
N VAL A 109 2.28 4.56 -11.06
CA VAL A 109 2.56 4.78 -12.50
C VAL A 109 1.30 4.76 -13.38
N SER A 110 0.16 4.33 -12.85
CA SER A 110 -1.14 4.38 -13.52
C SER A 110 -1.95 5.63 -13.18
N GLY A 111 -1.47 6.51 -12.31
CA GLY A 111 -2.10 7.79 -11.99
C GLY A 111 -2.65 7.92 -10.57
N CYS A 112 -2.43 6.96 -9.69
CA CYS A 112 -2.71 7.09 -8.27
C CYS A 112 -1.75 8.11 -7.65
N GLU A 113 -2.26 9.02 -6.82
CA GLU A 113 -1.49 10.05 -6.12
C GLU A 113 -1.50 9.83 -4.60
N LEU A 114 -2.58 9.23 -4.09
CA LEU A 114 -2.71 8.85 -2.68
C LEU A 114 -3.16 7.41 -2.56
N LEU A 115 -2.35 6.60 -1.89
CA LEU A 115 -2.66 5.21 -1.58
C LEU A 115 -2.88 5.05 -0.07
N ILE A 116 -4.02 4.45 0.29
CA ILE A 116 -4.41 4.17 1.68
C ILE A 116 -4.56 2.66 1.83
N SER A 117 -3.95 2.07 2.85
CA SER A 117 -4.22 0.67 3.22
C SER A 117 -5.16 0.63 4.40
N ILE A 118 -6.26 -0.12 4.29
CA ILE A 118 -7.27 -0.30 5.35
C ILE A 118 -7.40 -1.79 5.61
N THR A 119 -7.09 -2.20 6.82
CA THR A 119 -7.13 -3.62 7.23
C THR A 119 -7.46 -3.74 8.70
N SER A 120 -7.91 -4.91 9.12
CA SER A 120 -8.03 -5.26 10.53
C SER A 120 -6.66 -5.58 11.14
N ALA A 121 -6.52 -5.38 12.44
CA ALA A 121 -5.29 -5.69 13.16
C ALA A 121 -5.56 -6.11 14.61
N GLY A 122 -4.73 -7.01 15.13
CA GLY A 122 -4.72 -7.36 16.54
C GLY A 122 -4.06 -6.27 17.39
N ILE A 123 -4.63 -5.97 18.55
CA ILE A 123 -4.06 -5.02 19.51
C ILE A 123 -3.15 -5.77 20.46
N ILE A 124 -1.85 -5.48 20.42
CA ILE A 124 -0.87 -6.06 21.35
C ILE A 124 -0.85 -5.29 22.67
N LYS A 125 -0.99 -3.95 22.61
CA LYS A 125 -0.98 -3.09 23.79
C LYS A 125 -2.14 -2.11 23.73
N THR A 126 -3.07 -2.22 24.67
CA THR A 126 -4.22 -1.33 24.76
C THR A 126 -3.78 0.07 25.20
N GLN A 127 -4.02 1.06 24.37
CA GLN A 127 -3.73 2.46 24.68
C GLN A 127 -4.97 3.36 24.71
N ASN A 128 -6.02 3.05 23.97
CA ASN A 128 -7.23 3.91 23.86
C ASN A 128 -8.45 3.07 23.46
N ALA A 129 -9.16 2.53 24.44
CA ALA A 129 -10.34 1.67 24.25
C ALA A 129 -11.53 2.35 23.53
N ASN A 130 -11.53 3.68 23.39
CA ASN A 130 -12.68 4.44 22.88
C ASN A 130 -12.54 4.88 21.41
N LYS A 131 -11.45 4.55 20.73
CA LYS A 131 -11.24 4.93 19.33
C LYS A 131 -11.27 3.71 18.43
N GLN A 132 -12.00 3.82 17.31
CA GLN A 132 -12.24 2.70 16.40
C GLN A 132 -11.10 2.48 15.40
N PHE A 133 -10.33 3.51 15.06
CA PHE A 133 -9.29 3.44 14.04
C PHE A 133 -7.92 3.78 14.62
N ALA A 134 -6.90 3.06 14.14
CA ALA A 134 -5.50 3.36 14.37
C ALA A 134 -4.88 3.95 13.09
N LEU A 135 -4.37 5.18 13.18
CA LEU A 135 -3.52 5.72 12.12
C LEU A 135 -2.09 5.21 12.35
N ILE A 136 -1.62 4.39 11.44
CA ILE A 136 -0.26 3.87 11.53
C ILE A 136 0.73 4.95 11.08
N THR A 137 1.47 5.49 12.04
CA THR A 137 2.49 6.51 11.78
C THR A 137 3.90 5.93 11.65
N GLU A 138 4.10 4.71 12.12
CA GLU A 138 5.36 3.97 12.00
C GLU A 138 5.09 2.47 11.85
N ALA A 139 5.81 1.81 10.96
CA ALA A 139 5.78 0.36 10.81
C ALA A 139 7.14 -0.25 11.17
N ILE A 140 7.11 -1.27 12.05
CA ILE A 140 8.29 -2.06 12.38
C ILE A 140 8.60 -2.96 11.18
N ARG A 141 9.82 -2.89 10.71
CA ARG A 141 10.29 -3.59 9.51
C ARG A 141 10.82 -4.98 9.89
N ASP A 142 9.95 -5.98 9.79
CA ASP A 142 10.28 -7.39 10.06
C ASP A 142 10.03 -8.30 8.84
N GLU A 143 9.80 -7.70 7.69
CA GLU A 143 9.65 -8.34 6.40
C GLU A 143 10.89 -8.06 5.52
N GLY A 144 11.00 -8.71 4.36
CA GLY A 144 12.18 -8.59 3.50
C GLY A 144 12.13 -7.46 2.48
N THR A 145 10.94 -6.94 2.16
CA THR A 145 10.72 -6.06 1.00
C THR A 145 11.21 -4.64 1.25
N SER A 146 10.93 -4.08 2.42
CA SER A 146 11.27 -2.69 2.74
C SER A 146 12.78 -2.42 2.72
N TYR A 147 13.61 -3.44 2.98
CA TYR A 147 15.07 -3.34 2.89
C TYR A 147 15.60 -3.12 1.47
N HIS A 148 14.74 -3.26 0.46
CA HIS A 148 15.08 -2.91 -0.91
C HIS A 148 14.81 -1.44 -1.25
N TYR A 149 14.08 -0.71 -0.40
CA TYR A 149 13.69 0.69 -0.61
C TYR A 149 14.44 1.68 0.26
N ILE A 150 14.68 1.33 1.51
CA ILE A 150 15.41 2.18 2.47
C ILE A 150 16.41 1.35 3.28
N SER A 151 17.45 2.00 3.79
CA SER A 151 18.50 1.37 4.58
C SER A 151 17.96 0.65 5.82
N ALA A 152 18.68 -0.36 6.30
CA ALA A 152 18.26 -1.18 7.44
C ALA A 152 18.21 -0.41 8.78
N ASP A 153 18.94 0.69 8.87
CA ASP A 153 19.01 1.59 10.02
C ASP A 153 17.94 2.69 10.01
N GLU A 154 17.15 2.80 8.92
CA GLU A 154 16.02 3.72 8.84
C GLU A 154 14.70 3.05 9.22
N SER A 155 13.79 3.80 9.84
CA SER A 155 12.43 3.36 10.15
C SER A 155 11.45 3.69 9.01
N SER A 156 10.40 2.89 8.88
CA SER A 156 9.30 3.18 7.95
C SER A 156 8.28 4.07 8.65
N THR A 157 8.24 5.34 8.31
CA THR A 157 7.37 6.33 8.95
C THR A 157 6.48 7.04 7.95
N LEU A 158 5.28 7.41 8.40
CA LEU A 158 4.37 8.25 7.63
C LEU A 158 4.99 9.67 7.50
N SER A 159 4.88 10.28 6.33
CA SER A 159 5.45 11.60 6.11
C SER A 159 4.82 12.65 7.02
N SER A 160 5.64 13.58 7.53
CA SER A 160 5.18 14.69 8.38
C SER A 160 4.12 15.57 7.69
N LYS A 161 4.19 15.70 6.37
CA LYS A 161 3.18 16.41 5.58
C LYS A 161 1.80 15.73 5.67
N LEU A 162 1.72 14.42 5.53
CA LEU A 162 0.46 13.67 5.66
C LEU A 162 -0.06 13.73 7.10
N ILE A 163 0.81 13.56 8.10
CA ILE A 163 0.42 13.70 9.51
C ILE A 163 -0.18 15.09 9.76
N SER A 164 0.43 16.14 9.23
CA SER A 164 -0.06 17.53 9.40
C SER A 164 -1.43 17.75 8.76
N LEU A 165 -1.68 17.17 7.59
CA LEU A 165 -2.99 17.24 6.92
C LEU A 165 -4.08 16.52 7.72
N LEU A 166 -3.75 15.43 8.39
CA LEU A 166 -4.69 14.62 9.15
C LEU A 166 -4.97 15.17 10.55
N LYS A 167 -4.10 16.00 11.12
CA LYS A 167 -4.26 16.57 12.49
C LYS A 167 -5.54 17.39 12.70
N GLY A 168 -6.14 17.91 11.64
CA GLY A 168 -7.41 18.67 11.70
C GLY A 168 -8.68 17.82 11.65
N SER A 169 -8.57 16.52 11.32
CA SER A 169 -9.73 15.66 11.06
C SER A 169 -10.25 14.84 12.23
N ASN A 170 -9.78 15.11 13.46
CA ASN A 170 -10.37 14.67 14.74
C ASN A 170 -10.49 13.18 15.13
N ASN A 171 -10.71 13.02 16.29
CA ASN A 171 -11.28 12.10 17.34
C ASN A 171 -11.61 10.65 16.96
N LEU A 172 -11.65 10.26 15.69
CA LEU A 172 -12.00 8.90 15.26
C LEU A 172 -10.82 7.93 15.29
N TRP A 173 -9.60 8.44 15.29
CA TRP A 173 -8.38 7.62 15.23
C TRP A 173 -7.35 8.05 16.29
N PHE A 174 -6.43 7.15 16.57
CA PHE A 174 -5.25 7.40 17.41
C PHE A 174 -4.00 7.00 16.64
N GLU A 175 -2.87 7.63 16.93
CA GLU A 175 -1.60 7.25 16.31
C GLU A 175 -1.09 5.94 16.92
N ALA A 176 -0.60 5.06 16.05
CA ALA A 176 -0.07 3.76 16.45
C ALA A 176 1.13 3.35 15.61
N LYS A 177 1.89 2.40 16.15
CA LYS A 177 2.90 1.64 15.41
C LYS A 177 2.32 0.29 15.05
N SER A 178 2.61 -0.18 13.84
CA SER A 178 2.26 -1.52 13.42
C SER A 178 3.49 -2.41 13.33
N TRP A 179 3.25 -3.69 13.44
CA TRP A 179 4.21 -4.74 13.17
C TRP A 179 3.51 -5.90 12.46
N THR A 180 4.16 -6.48 11.48
CA THR A 180 3.68 -7.67 10.78
C THR A 180 4.86 -8.59 10.50
N THR A 181 4.63 -9.87 10.55
CA THR A 181 5.60 -10.93 10.21
C THR A 181 5.43 -11.35 8.75
#